data_3065f6288520a302175a6d24b321e96e
#
_entry.id   3065f6288520a302175a6d24b321e96e
#
_cell.length_a   1.000
_cell.length_b   1.000
_cell.length_c   1.000
_cell.angle_alpha   90.00
_cell.angle_beta   90.00
_cell.angle_gamma   90.00
#
_symmetry.space_group_name_H-M   'P 1'
#
loop_
_entity.id
_entity.type
_entity.pdbx_description
1 polymer ?
#
loop_
_entity_poly.entity_id
_entity_poly.type
_entity_poly.pdbx_seq_one_letter_code
_entity_poly.pdbx_strand_id
1 'polypeptide(L)'
;MRRTGYSGTVPGHAGAHAFVCLPHLAGVAARGTVGSLWCEAAIQGHANGVQSYRLEPQKGMDTVTRPRILVVGAGFAGVECVRRLERKLAPDEADVTLVTPFAYQLYLPLLPQVASGVLTPQSIAVSLRRSKKYRTRIIPGGAIGVDLKAKVCVIRTITDEIVNEPYDYIVLAPGSITRTFDIPGLTEHAFGMKTLAEAAYIRDHVISQLDLADASHDPAERASRLQFVVVGGGYAGTETAACLQRLTHAAVKRYPRIDPKLIKWHLIDIAPKLMPELGDKLGRSAQEILGRRGIDISLGVSIDKAGPEEVTFTDGRVVPTRTLIWTAGVVASPLIATLGAETVRGRLAVTAEMCLPGHDGVFALGDAAAVPDKAKDQEGAVCPPTAQHAMRQGKVVADNVIATLRNQPMQPYVHKDLGLVVDLGGKDAVSKPLGIELRGVPAQAVARGYHWSALRTNVAKTRVMTNWLLNAVAGDDFVRTGFQARKAARLKDFEYTDSYLTPEQVRAHVEGGAGGGGTPSLT
;
A
#
# COMPACT_ATOMS: atom_id res chain seq x y z
N MET A 1 70.45 8.24 9.08
CA MET A 1 71.53 8.14 8.05
C MET A 1 70.85 8.22 6.68
N ARG A 2 71.25 9.28 5.89
CA ARG A 2 71.27 9.44 4.41
C ARG A 2 70.09 8.92 3.61
N ARG A 3 69.18 9.77 3.01
CA ARG A 3 69.31 10.62 1.78
C ARG A 3 69.81 9.89 0.55
N THR A 4 68.94 9.86 -0.49
CA THR A 4 69.10 10.18 -1.92
C THR A 4 67.81 9.70 -2.60
N GLY A 5 67.00 10.41 -3.35
CA GLY A 5 67.12 11.54 -4.28
C GLY A 5 67.41 11.04 -5.70
N TYR A 6 66.39 10.98 -6.58
CA TYR A 6 66.54 11.26 -7.99
C TYR A 6 65.19 11.62 -8.67
N SER A 7 65.28 12.69 -9.42
CA SER A 7 64.34 13.37 -10.27
C SER A 7 64.24 12.70 -11.66
N GLY A 8 63.11 12.82 -12.30
CA GLY A 8 62.93 12.52 -13.71
C GLY A 8 61.63 13.09 -14.28
N THR A 9 61.78 14.00 -15.19
CA THR A 9 60.88 14.94 -15.82
C THR A 9 59.92 14.31 -16.83
N VAL A 10 58.75 14.94 -16.94
CA VAL A 10 57.60 15.05 -17.87
C VAL A 10 57.94 15.02 -19.38
N PRO A 11 57.04 14.71 -20.33
CA PRO A 11 55.79 15.42 -20.68
C PRO A 11 54.61 14.49 -21.06
N GLY A 12 53.35 14.79 -20.88
CA GLY A 12 52.47 15.87 -21.29
C GLY A 12 51.51 15.43 -22.41
N HIS A 13 50.23 15.29 -22.14
CA HIS A 13 49.21 15.70 -23.09
C HIS A 13 47.85 15.90 -22.34
N ALA A 14 47.16 16.92 -22.83
CA ALA A 14 46.02 17.61 -22.26
C ALA A 14 44.66 16.85 -22.38
N GLY A 15 43.80 17.09 -21.44
CA GLY A 15 42.38 16.77 -21.53
C GLY A 15 41.63 17.44 -20.36
N ALA A 16 41.16 18.67 -20.60
CA ALA A 16 40.49 19.50 -19.60
C ALA A 16 39.05 19.01 -19.34
N HIS A 17 38.71 18.83 -18.06
CA HIS A 17 37.33 18.99 -17.59
C HIS A 17 37.33 19.87 -16.34
N ALA A 18 36.67 21.02 -16.51
CA ALA A 18 36.57 22.08 -15.55
C ALA A 18 35.65 21.71 -14.37
N PHE A 19 36.20 21.75 -13.14
CA PHE A 19 35.43 21.94 -11.91
C PHE A 19 35.30 23.44 -11.69
N VAL A 20 34.04 23.95 -11.65
CA VAL A 20 33.75 25.32 -11.26
C VAL A 20 33.49 25.33 -9.74
N CYS A 21 34.46 25.85 -8.98
CA CYS A 21 34.24 26.34 -7.62
C CYS A 21 33.68 27.76 -7.69
N LEU A 22 32.59 28.03 -6.97
CA LEU A 22 32.09 29.38 -6.72
C LEU A 22 32.56 29.89 -5.36
N PRO A 23 33.05 31.14 -5.28
CA PRO A 23 33.42 31.76 -4.02
C PRO A 23 32.25 32.51 -3.34
N HIS A 24 32.34 32.59 -2.01
CA HIS A 24 31.56 33.43 -1.11
C HIS A 24 31.46 34.90 -1.53
N LEU A 25 30.28 35.48 -1.39
CA LEU A 25 30.11 36.90 -1.08
C LEU A 25 28.95 37.08 -0.10
N ALA A 26 29.28 37.69 1.02
CA ALA A 26 28.37 38.17 2.05
C ALA A 26 27.84 39.57 1.71
N GLY A 27 26.58 39.80 2.10
CA GLY A 27 26.08 41.12 2.49
C GLY A 27 25.42 41.95 1.41
N VAL A 28 24.17 42.25 1.60
CA VAL A 28 23.47 43.53 1.69
C VAL A 28 21.98 43.33 1.31
N ALA A 29 21.15 43.75 2.22
CA ALA A 29 19.70 43.79 2.05
C ALA A 29 19.29 44.89 1.07
N ALA A 30 18.42 44.55 0.10
CA ALA A 30 17.54 45.53 -0.55
C ALA A 30 16.27 44.81 -1.04
N ARG A 31 15.15 45.40 -0.71
CA ARG A 31 13.77 44.98 -1.09
C ARG A 31 13.56 45.17 -2.58
N GLY A 32 12.73 44.29 -3.18
CA GLY A 32 12.01 44.64 -4.41
C GLY A 32 12.10 43.61 -5.51
N THR A 33 10.98 42.89 -5.74
CA THR A 33 10.46 42.47 -7.04
C THR A 33 11.44 41.93 -8.09
N VAL A 34 11.76 40.61 -8.01
CA VAL A 34 12.30 39.84 -9.12
C VAL A 34 11.68 38.41 -9.17
N GLY A 35 10.55 38.18 -8.52
CA GLY A 35 9.89 36.88 -8.44
C GLY A 35 8.83 36.62 -9.53
N SER A 36 8.45 37.61 -10.35
CA SER A 36 7.33 37.47 -11.29
C SER A 36 7.71 37.25 -12.77
N LEU A 37 8.93 37.53 -13.15
CA LEU A 37 9.35 37.47 -14.57
C LEU A 37 9.78 36.07 -15.06
N TRP A 38 10.08 35.14 -14.16
CA TRP A 38 10.41 33.75 -14.53
C TRP A 38 9.18 32.82 -14.62
N CYS A 39 8.08 33.16 -13.96
CA CYS A 39 6.82 32.43 -14.09
C CYS A 39 6.06 32.76 -15.38
N GLU A 40 6.09 34.00 -15.83
CA GLU A 40 5.37 34.38 -17.07
C GLU A 40 6.02 33.89 -18.36
N ALA A 41 7.35 33.76 -18.39
CA ALA A 41 8.05 33.19 -19.56
C ALA A 41 7.86 31.67 -19.71
N ALA A 42 7.61 30.94 -18.61
CA ALA A 42 7.31 29.51 -18.64
C ALA A 42 5.85 29.23 -19.05
N ILE A 43 4.94 30.17 -18.82
CA ILE A 43 3.51 30.01 -19.15
C ILE A 43 3.25 30.37 -20.63
N GLN A 44 3.98 31.29 -21.23
CA GLN A 44 3.81 31.66 -22.64
C GLN A 44 4.52 30.72 -23.64
N GLY A 45 5.48 29.91 -23.18
CA GLY A 45 6.16 28.90 -24.03
C GLY A 45 5.42 27.58 -24.21
N HIS A 46 4.36 27.32 -23.44
CA HIS A 46 3.60 26.05 -23.46
C HIS A 46 2.23 26.14 -24.13
N ALA A 47 1.84 27.30 -24.68
CA ALA A 47 0.54 27.46 -25.35
C ALA A 47 0.49 26.99 -26.82
N ASN A 48 1.64 26.64 -27.40
CA ASN A 48 1.71 26.16 -28.79
C ASN A 48 2.45 24.82 -28.84
N GLY A 49 1.76 23.72 -28.56
CA GLY A 49 2.34 22.39 -28.77
C GLY A 49 1.78 21.23 -27.99
N VAL A 50 0.63 21.36 -27.35
CA VAL A 50 -0.09 20.16 -26.87
C VAL A 50 -0.81 19.54 -28.03
N GLN A 51 -0.10 18.72 -28.82
CA GLN A 51 -0.75 17.72 -29.67
C GLN A 51 -1.52 16.78 -28.75
N SER A 52 -2.84 17.00 -28.67
CA SER A 52 -3.75 16.00 -28.15
C SER A 52 -3.54 14.73 -28.98
N TYR A 53 -2.98 13.69 -28.38
CA TYR A 53 -3.01 12.36 -28.97
C TYR A 53 -4.47 11.87 -28.98
N ARG A 54 -5.27 12.43 -29.91
CA ARG A 54 -6.46 11.74 -30.38
C ARG A 54 -5.94 10.53 -31.13
N LEU A 55 -6.14 9.36 -30.58
CA LEU A 55 -6.10 8.12 -31.34
C LEU A 55 -7.24 8.24 -32.36
N GLU A 56 -6.92 8.65 -33.60
CA GLU A 56 -7.86 8.58 -34.69
C GLU A 56 -8.27 7.11 -34.88
N PRO A 57 -9.57 6.82 -35.04
CA PRO A 57 -9.99 5.49 -35.42
C PRO A 57 -9.40 5.19 -36.79
N GLN A 58 -8.60 4.13 -36.91
CA GLN A 58 -8.15 3.63 -38.20
C GLN A 58 -9.39 3.35 -39.08
N LYS A 59 -9.60 4.17 -40.07
CA LYS A 59 -10.62 3.96 -41.08
C LYS A 59 -10.28 2.72 -41.91
N GLY A 60 -11.17 1.72 -41.87
CA GLY A 60 -11.25 0.68 -42.86
C GLY A 60 -10.76 -0.71 -42.44
N MET A 61 -11.49 -1.30 -41.49
CA MET A 61 -11.73 -2.74 -41.38
C MET A 61 -13.07 -2.89 -40.66
N ASP A 62 -13.94 -3.77 -41.11
CA ASP A 62 -15.12 -4.19 -40.38
C ASP A 62 -14.66 -4.76 -39.03
N THR A 63 -14.51 -3.89 -38.04
CA THR A 63 -14.08 -4.28 -36.70
C THR A 63 -15.29 -4.88 -35.98
N VAL A 64 -15.35 -6.20 -35.95
CA VAL A 64 -16.09 -6.89 -34.89
C VAL A 64 -15.60 -6.26 -33.58
N THR A 65 -16.43 -5.41 -32.99
CA THR A 65 -16.08 -4.73 -31.73
C THR A 65 -15.99 -5.78 -30.64
N ARG A 66 -14.75 -6.07 -30.20
CA ARG A 66 -14.52 -7.05 -29.13
C ARG A 66 -15.11 -6.56 -27.84
N PRO A 67 -15.70 -7.45 -27.03
CA PRO A 67 -16.14 -7.12 -25.69
C PRO A 67 -15.00 -6.53 -24.84
N ARG A 68 -15.28 -5.44 -24.14
CA ARG A 68 -14.32 -4.70 -23.31
C ARG A 68 -14.46 -5.14 -21.85
N ILE A 69 -13.43 -5.75 -21.29
CA ILE A 69 -13.37 -6.15 -19.89
C ILE A 69 -12.49 -5.15 -19.15
N LEU A 70 -13.10 -4.36 -18.26
CA LEU A 70 -12.41 -3.38 -17.43
C LEU A 70 -12.19 -3.95 -16.01
N VAL A 71 -10.94 -4.04 -15.57
CA VAL A 71 -10.58 -4.45 -14.21
C VAL A 71 -10.10 -3.22 -13.43
N VAL A 72 -10.73 -2.92 -12.31
CA VAL A 72 -10.39 -1.79 -11.45
C VAL A 72 -9.60 -2.27 -10.24
N GLY A 73 -8.34 -1.83 -10.14
CA GLY A 73 -7.44 -2.15 -9.03
C GLY A 73 -6.48 -3.30 -9.32
N ALA A 74 -5.18 -3.07 -9.01
CA ALA A 74 -4.08 -4.02 -9.17
C ALA A 74 -3.62 -4.67 -7.85
N GLY A 75 -4.54 -4.84 -6.90
CA GLY A 75 -4.33 -5.62 -5.68
C GLY A 75 -4.30 -7.13 -5.97
N PHE A 76 -4.36 -7.93 -4.91
CA PHE A 76 -4.35 -9.40 -5.04
C PHE A 76 -5.48 -9.93 -5.92
N ALA A 77 -6.68 -9.37 -5.79
CA ALA A 77 -7.86 -9.80 -6.52
C ALA A 77 -7.76 -9.47 -8.02
N GLY A 78 -7.54 -8.19 -8.35
CA GLY A 78 -7.52 -7.73 -9.74
C GLY A 78 -6.38 -8.33 -10.55
N VAL A 79 -5.17 -8.43 -9.98
CA VAL A 79 -4.03 -9.05 -10.68
C VAL A 79 -4.26 -10.53 -10.97
N GLU A 80 -4.83 -11.29 -10.03
CA GLU A 80 -5.16 -12.70 -10.30
C GLU A 80 -6.27 -12.85 -11.35
N CYS A 81 -7.25 -11.94 -11.34
CA CYS A 81 -8.29 -11.86 -12.35
C CYS A 81 -7.67 -11.63 -13.74
N VAL A 82 -6.90 -10.56 -13.92
CA VAL A 82 -6.23 -10.24 -15.20
C VAL A 82 -5.37 -11.39 -15.69
N ARG A 83 -4.52 -11.96 -14.83
CA ARG A 83 -3.66 -13.10 -15.20
C ARG A 83 -4.44 -14.34 -15.63
N ARG A 84 -5.59 -14.56 -15.04
CA ARG A 84 -6.47 -15.69 -15.40
C ARG A 84 -7.15 -15.42 -16.73
N LEU A 85 -7.66 -14.20 -16.96
CA LEU A 85 -8.23 -13.75 -18.22
C LEU A 85 -7.21 -13.92 -19.37
N GLU A 86 -5.99 -13.39 -19.21
CA GLU A 86 -4.92 -13.49 -20.22
C GLU A 86 -4.53 -14.93 -20.59
N ARG A 87 -4.67 -15.85 -19.64
CA ARG A 87 -4.35 -17.28 -19.91
C ARG A 87 -5.46 -18.02 -20.62
N LYS A 88 -6.72 -17.65 -20.42
CA LYS A 88 -7.89 -18.40 -20.85
C LYS A 88 -8.62 -17.79 -22.05
N LEU A 89 -8.52 -16.47 -22.24
CA LEU A 89 -9.09 -15.82 -23.41
C LEU A 89 -8.21 -16.04 -24.64
N ALA A 90 -8.84 -16.27 -25.80
CA ALA A 90 -8.17 -16.19 -27.07
C ALA A 90 -7.72 -14.74 -27.36
N PRO A 91 -6.71 -14.50 -28.23
CA PRO A 91 -6.18 -13.17 -28.49
C PRO A 91 -7.19 -12.13 -29.00
N ASP A 92 -8.23 -12.61 -29.65
CA ASP A 92 -9.26 -11.84 -30.34
C ASP A 92 -10.65 -11.93 -29.69
N GLU A 93 -10.75 -12.61 -28.53
CA GLU A 93 -12.04 -12.88 -27.88
C GLU A 93 -12.55 -11.68 -27.08
N ALA A 94 -11.67 -10.93 -26.41
CA ALA A 94 -12.03 -9.72 -25.67
C ALA A 94 -10.80 -8.82 -25.43
N ASP A 95 -11.04 -7.53 -25.24
CA ASP A 95 -10.02 -6.55 -24.83
C ASP A 95 -10.04 -6.37 -23.32
N VAL A 96 -8.89 -6.55 -22.67
CA VAL A 96 -8.76 -6.42 -21.24
C VAL A 96 -8.01 -5.13 -20.89
N THR A 97 -8.62 -4.28 -20.06
CA THR A 97 -8.02 -3.04 -19.53
C THR A 97 -7.93 -3.13 -18.02
N LEU A 98 -6.80 -2.72 -17.44
CA LEU A 98 -6.58 -2.62 -16.00
C LEU A 98 -6.36 -1.16 -15.60
N VAL A 99 -7.18 -0.67 -14.68
CA VAL A 99 -7.04 0.67 -14.08
C VAL A 99 -6.31 0.54 -12.76
N THR A 100 -5.20 1.23 -12.63
CA THR A 100 -4.41 1.25 -11.39
C THR A 100 -3.47 2.45 -11.36
N PRO A 101 -3.31 3.17 -10.23
CA PRO A 101 -2.36 4.27 -10.13
C PRO A 101 -0.90 3.80 -10.25
N PHE A 102 -0.63 2.55 -9.88
CA PHE A 102 0.72 1.98 -9.89
C PHE A 102 0.81 0.75 -10.79
N ALA A 103 1.82 0.70 -11.67
CA ALA A 103 2.06 -0.44 -12.55
C ALA A 103 2.78 -1.61 -11.83
N TYR A 104 2.45 -1.85 -10.55
CA TYR A 104 2.93 -2.97 -9.78
C TYR A 104 1.83 -3.53 -8.85
N GLN A 105 1.96 -4.81 -8.52
CA GLN A 105 1.21 -5.44 -7.43
C GLN A 105 2.05 -5.33 -6.16
N LEU A 106 1.50 -4.73 -5.09
CA LEU A 106 2.14 -4.73 -3.77
C LEU A 106 1.85 -6.05 -3.05
N TYR A 107 2.92 -6.72 -2.58
CA TYR A 107 2.79 -7.89 -1.73
C TYR A 107 2.73 -7.46 -0.25
N LEU A 108 1.56 -6.97 0.15
CA LEU A 108 1.25 -6.38 1.46
C LEU A 108 1.74 -7.19 2.69
N PRO A 109 1.66 -8.55 2.73
CA PRO A 109 2.07 -9.29 3.92
C PRO A 109 3.54 -9.11 4.32
N LEU A 110 4.39 -8.63 3.44
CA LEU A 110 5.79 -8.34 3.75
C LEU A 110 6.08 -6.84 3.97
N LEU A 111 5.04 -6.01 4.06
CA LEU A 111 5.17 -4.57 4.28
C LEU A 111 5.85 -4.21 5.62
N PRO A 112 5.56 -4.90 6.76
CA PRO A 112 6.27 -4.68 8.01
C PRO A 112 7.79 -4.90 7.91
N GLN A 113 8.24 -5.82 7.06
CA GLN A 113 9.66 -6.05 6.81
C GLN A 113 10.31 -4.92 6.00
N VAL A 114 9.54 -4.20 5.17
CA VAL A 114 10.02 -2.98 4.50
C VAL A 114 10.12 -1.84 5.51
N ALA A 115 9.13 -1.66 6.37
CA ALA A 115 9.15 -0.65 7.41
C ALA A 115 10.31 -0.83 8.41
N SER A 116 10.77 -2.07 8.62
CA SER A 116 11.93 -2.37 9.46
C SER A 116 13.27 -2.45 8.71
N GLY A 117 13.29 -2.26 7.39
CA GLY A 117 14.52 -2.30 6.58
C GLY A 117 15.05 -3.70 6.28
N VAL A 118 14.37 -4.77 6.72
CA VAL A 118 14.73 -6.15 6.37
C VAL A 118 14.60 -6.41 4.87
N LEU A 119 13.60 -5.78 4.24
CA LEU A 119 13.38 -5.83 2.80
C LEU A 119 13.43 -4.44 2.18
N THR A 120 13.98 -4.35 0.97
CA THR A 120 13.87 -3.12 0.18
C THR A 120 12.47 -2.99 -0.41
N PRO A 121 11.94 -1.75 -0.61
CA PRO A 121 10.62 -1.53 -1.20
C PRO A 121 10.38 -2.28 -2.52
N GLN A 122 11.39 -2.33 -3.39
CA GLN A 122 11.34 -2.99 -4.70
C GLN A 122 11.23 -4.51 -4.61
N SER A 123 11.51 -5.12 -3.45
CA SER A 123 11.45 -6.57 -3.26
C SER A 123 10.03 -7.09 -3.25
N ILE A 124 9.07 -6.27 -2.81
CA ILE A 124 7.66 -6.64 -2.67
C ILE A 124 6.74 -5.92 -3.67
N ALA A 125 7.27 -5.01 -4.47
CA ALA A 125 6.58 -4.35 -5.58
C ALA A 125 6.77 -5.17 -6.87
N VAL A 126 5.79 -5.99 -7.22
CA VAL A 126 5.86 -6.90 -8.37
C VAL A 126 5.35 -6.21 -9.62
N SER A 127 6.25 -5.91 -10.58
CA SER A 127 5.89 -5.23 -11.83
C SER A 127 4.85 -5.98 -12.64
N LEU A 128 3.80 -5.28 -13.05
CA LEU A 128 2.74 -5.80 -13.92
C LEU A 128 3.19 -5.92 -15.38
N ARG A 129 4.15 -5.11 -15.83
CA ARG A 129 4.61 -5.05 -17.24
C ARG A 129 5.69 -6.08 -17.58
N ARG A 130 6.06 -6.97 -16.64
CA ARG A 130 7.17 -7.92 -16.81
C ARG A 130 6.80 -9.21 -17.54
N SER A 131 5.53 -9.51 -17.72
CA SER A 131 5.09 -10.70 -18.44
C SER A 131 5.24 -10.49 -19.95
N LYS A 132 5.96 -11.39 -20.65
CA LYS A 132 6.07 -11.36 -22.13
C LYS A 132 4.72 -11.60 -22.84
N LYS A 133 3.73 -12.12 -22.13
CA LYS A 133 2.38 -12.39 -22.64
C LYS A 133 1.35 -11.34 -22.21
N TYR A 134 1.81 -10.24 -21.58
CA TYR A 134 0.91 -9.22 -21.06
C TYR A 134 0.30 -8.44 -22.21
N ARG A 135 -0.98 -8.73 -22.50
CA ARG A 135 -1.79 -8.07 -23.54
C ARG A 135 -2.71 -7.00 -22.98
N THR A 136 -2.88 -6.99 -21.67
CA THR A 136 -3.76 -6.07 -20.97
C THR A 136 -3.28 -4.63 -21.10
N ARG A 137 -4.15 -3.74 -21.55
CA ARG A 137 -3.91 -2.30 -21.49
C ARG A 137 -3.93 -1.82 -20.06
N ILE A 138 -2.96 -1.02 -19.62
CA ILE A 138 -2.95 -0.39 -18.29
C ILE A 138 -3.25 1.09 -18.44
N ILE A 139 -4.28 1.56 -17.74
CA ILE A 139 -4.53 2.99 -17.54
C ILE A 139 -3.93 3.37 -16.18
N PRO A 140 -2.88 4.23 -16.16
CA PRO A 140 -2.27 4.68 -14.92
C PRO A 140 -3.17 5.75 -14.28
N GLY A 141 -4.01 5.34 -13.33
CA GLY A 141 -4.98 6.22 -12.68
C GLY A 141 -5.83 5.47 -11.66
N GLY A 142 -6.65 6.20 -10.94
CA GLY A 142 -7.66 5.71 -10.01
C GLY A 142 -9.07 5.87 -10.58
N ALA A 143 -9.90 4.84 -10.45
CA ALA A 143 -11.33 4.99 -10.71
C ALA A 143 -11.96 5.85 -9.59
N ILE A 144 -12.61 6.94 -9.98
CA ILE A 144 -13.25 7.89 -9.06
C ILE A 144 -14.79 7.85 -9.11
N GLY A 145 -15.35 7.12 -10.08
CA GLY A 145 -16.78 6.88 -10.20
C GLY A 145 -17.10 5.82 -11.25
N VAL A 146 -18.25 5.20 -11.16
CA VAL A 146 -18.74 4.22 -12.14
C VAL A 146 -20.21 4.44 -12.38
N ASP A 147 -20.59 4.68 -13.64
CA ASP A 147 -21.99 4.65 -14.07
C ASP A 147 -22.35 3.24 -14.54
N LEU A 148 -23.18 2.57 -13.74
CA LEU A 148 -23.59 1.19 -14.03
C LEU A 148 -24.59 1.10 -15.20
N LYS A 149 -25.36 2.15 -15.44
CA LYS A 149 -26.38 2.20 -16.51
C LYS A 149 -25.75 2.54 -17.86
N ALA A 150 -24.89 3.57 -17.89
CA ALA A 150 -24.16 3.96 -19.10
C ALA A 150 -22.98 3.02 -19.39
N LYS A 151 -22.59 2.15 -18.45
CA LYS A 151 -21.43 1.28 -18.51
C LYS A 151 -20.13 2.07 -18.77
N VAL A 152 -19.91 3.11 -17.98
CA VAL A 152 -18.71 3.98 -18.06
C VAL A 152 -18.04 4.05 -16.68
N CYS A 153 -16.73 3.88 -16.66
CA CYS A 153 -15.88 4.13 -15.50
C CYS A 153 -15.16 5.48 -15.67
N VAL A 154 -15.34 6.37 -14.70
CA VAL A 154 -14.65 7.67 -14.65
C VAL A 154 -13.34 7.48 -13.92
N ILE A 155 -12.24 7.82 -14.58
CA ILE A 155 -10.88 7.59 -14.11
C ILE A 155 -10.16 8.93 -14.01
N ARG A 156 -9.52 9.19 -12.86
CA ARG A 156 -8.50 10.24 -12.74
C ARG A 156 -7.14 9.61 -13.00
N THR A 157 -6.45 10.07 -14.04
CA THR A 157 -5.10 9.61 -14.37
C THR A 157 -4.07 10.17 -13.37
N ILE A 158 -2.84 9.64 -13.41
CA ILE A 158 -1.72 10.17 -12.58
C ILE A 158 -1.27 11.58 -13.00
N THR A 159 -1.81 12.10 -14.11
CA THR A 159 -1.62 13.48 -14.59
C THR A 159 -2.83 14.38 -14.32
N ASP A 160 -3.73 13.93 -13.43
CA ASP A 160 -4.99 14.59 -13.04
C ASP A 160 -6.02 14.80 -14.19
N GLU A 161 -5.80 14.16 -15.33
CA GLU A 161 -6.79 14.14 -16.41
C GLU A 161 -7.96 13.21 -16.07
N ILE A 162 -9.18 13.61 -16.41
CA ILE A 162 -10.37 12.79 -16.26
C ILE A 162 -10.65 12.07 -17.59
N VAL A 163 -10.72 10.74 -17.52
CA VAL A 163 -10.96 9.86 -18.66
C VAL A 163 -12.20 9.02 -18.43
N ASN A 164 -13.11 8.99 -19.40
CA ASN A 164 -14.27 8.12 -19.42
C ASN A 164 -13.92 6.83 -20.17
N GLU A 165 -13.85 5.72 -19.44
CA GLU A 165 -13.54 4.41 -20.01
C GLU A 165 -14.81 3.56 -20.10
N PRO A 166 -15.34 3.30 -21.30
CA PRO A 166 -16.51 2.46 -21.47
C PRO A 166 -16.15 0.98 -21.34
N TYR A 167 -17.09 0.18 -20.82
CA TYR A 167 -16.91 -1.25 -20.64
C TYR A 167 -18.18 -2.04 -21.02
N ASP A 168 -18.01 -3.31 -21.35
CA ASP A 168 -19.09 -4.27 -21.49
C ASP A 168 -19.17 -5.15 -20.22
N TYR A 169 -18.02 -5.48 -19.65
CA TYR A 169 -17.84 -6.15 -18.36
C TYR A 169 -16.91 -5.34 -17.45
N ILE A 170 -17.28 -5.18 -16.17
CA ILE A 170 -16.41 -4.54 -15.18
C ILE A 170 -16.16 -5.46 -13.99
N VAL A 171 -14.91 -5.50 -13.53
CA VAL A 171 -14.46 -6.23 -12.34
C VAL A 171 -13.96 -5.22 -11.32
N LEU A 172 -14.74 -4.96 -10.29
CA LEU A 172 -14.44 -4.01 -9.23
C LEU A 172 -13.61 -4.68 -8.13
N ALA A 173 -12.32 -4.40 -8.14
CA ALA A 173 -11.35 -4.89 -7.14
C ALA A 173 -10.51 -3.73 -6.56
N PRO A 174 -11.11 -2.56 -6.18
CA PRO A 174 -10.36 -1.40 -5.71
C PRO A 174 -9.73 -1.63 -4.34
N GLY A 175 -10.10 -2.70 -3.65
CA GLY A 175 -9.57 -3.05 -2.35
C GLY A 175 -10.18 -2.22 -1.21
N SER A 176 -9.33 -1.87 -0.25
CA SER A 176 -9.70 -1.17 0.98
C SER A 176 -8.67 -0.10 1.33
N ILE A 177 -9.10 0.89 2.10
CA ILE A 177 -8.25 1.90 2.74
C ILE A 177 -8.23 1.67 4.25
N THR A 178 -7.30 2.31 4.93
CA THR A 178 -7.23 2.27 6.40
C THR A 178 -8.50 2.89 7.00
N ARG A 179 -9.11 2.18 7.92
CA ARG A 179 -10.29 2.69 8.63
C ARG A 179 -9.87 3.73 9.67
N THR A 180 -10.42 4.91 9.57
CA THR A 180 -10.33 5.93 10.61
C THR A 180 -11.63 6.03 11.40
N PHE A 181 -11.53 6.58 12.60
CA PHE A 181 -12.65 6.88 13.47
C PHE A 181 -12.64 8.38 13.77
N ASP A 182 -13.73 8.90 14.27
CA ASP A 182 -13.84 10.29 14.72
C ASP A 182 -13.12 10.47 16.08
N ILE A 183 -11.80 10.31 16.03
CA ILE A 183 -10.88 10.50 17.16
C ILE A 183 -10.10 11.78 16.91
N PRO A 184 -10.17 12.78 17.81
CA PRO A 184 -9.48 14.05 17.62
C PRO A 184 -7.99 13.88 17.33
N GLY A 185 -7.53 14.45 16.21
CA GLY A 185 -6.14 14.45 15.78
C GLY A 185 -5.61 13.14 15.19
N LEU A 186 -6.45 12.11 15.01
CA LEU A 186 -6.01 10.82 14.48
C LEU A 186 -5.39 10.95 13.09
N THR A 187 -6.10 11.53 12.14
CA THR A 187 -5.67 11.63 10.74
C THR A 187 -4.51 12.60 10.55
N GLU A 188 -4.37 13.58 11.45
CA GLU A 188 -3.32 14.60 11.46
C GLU A 188 -2.00 14.11 12.04
N HIS A 189 -2.05 13.15 12.98
CA HIS A 189 -0.86 12.76 13.75
C HIS A 189 -0.47 11.29 13.62
N ALA A 190 -1.37 10.41 13.17
CA ALA A 190 -1.04 9.01 12.94
C ALA A 190 -0.36 8.74 11.60
N PHE A 191 0.41 7.65 11.55
CA PHE A 191 0.93 7.03 10.33
C PHE A 191 0.10 5.79 10.01
N GLY A 192 -0.22 5.59 8.73
CA GLY A 192 -0.79 4.35 8.24
C GLY A 192 0.28 3.30 7.94
N MET A 193 -0.16 2.07 7.60
CA MET A 193 0.73 0.95 7.23
C MET A 193 0.09 0.12 6.11
N LYS A 194 -0.41 0.78 5.08
CA LYS A 194 -1.15 0.17 3.97
C LYS A 194 -0.41 0.27 2.64
N THR A 195 0.38 1.31 2.43
CA THR A 195 1.08 1.58 1.19
C THR A 195 2.59 1.38 1.32
N LEU A 196 3.25 1.19 0.18
CA LEU A 196 4.70 1.08 0.14
C LEU A 196 5.40 2.37 0.59
N ALA A 197 4.80 3.51 0.25
CA ALA A 197 5.30 4.82 0.64
C ALA A 197 5.24 5.02 2.16
N GLU A 198 4.13 4.65 2.80
CA GLU A 198 4.00 4.70 4.27
C GLU A 198 5.04 3.85 4.98
N ALA A 199 5.26 2.60 4.52
CA ALA A 199 6.26 1.72 5.13
C ALA A 199 7.68 2.30 5.04
N ALA A 200 8.06 2.83 3.87
CA ALA A 200 9.36 3.50 3.69
C ALA A 200 9.47 4.77 4.54
N TYR A 201 8.39 5.54 4.62
CA TYR A 201 8.33 6.76 5.44
C TYR A 201 8.45 6.45 6.94
N ILE A 202 7.72 5.45 7.44
CA ILE A 202 7.78 5.02 8.85
C ILE A 202 9.21 4.58 9.22
N ARG A 203 9.90 3.85 8.33
CA ARG A 203 11.30 3.47 8.55
C ARG A 203 12.17 4.68 8.79
N ASP A 204 12.13 5.64 7.87
CA ASP A 204 12.92 6.88 7.97
C ASP A 204 12.51 7.71 9.20
N HIS A 205 11.20 7.74 9.52
CA HIS A 205 10.70 8.43 10.70
C HIS A 205 11.25 7.81 12.00
N VAL A 206 11.15 6.49 12.17
CA VAL A 206 11.64 5.80 13.38
C VAL A 206 13.14 6.02 13.58
N ILE A 207 13.94 5.93 12.51
CA ILE A 207 15.38 6.21 12.59
C ILE A 207 15.62 7.67 12.96
N SER A 208 14.87 8.62 12.37
CA SER A 208 15.01 10.04 12.71
C SER A 208 14.62 10.37 14.16
N GLN A 209 13.69 9.60 14.78
CA GLN A 209 13.39 9.77 16.20
C GLN A 209 14.57 9.33 17.08
N LEU A 210 15.32 8.29 16.70
CA LEU A 210 16.56 7.92 17.38
C LEU A 210 17.65 9.00 17.21
N ASP A 211 17.85 9.52 15.98
CA ASP A 211 18.81 10.59 15.70
C ASP A 211 18.52 11.84 16.56
N LEU A 212 17.25 12.26 16.61
CA LEU A 212 16.81 13.45 17.36
C LEU A 212 16.86 13.20 18.87
N ALA A 213 16.54 12.00 19.35
CA ALA A 213 16.65 11.66 20.77
C ALA A 213 18.11 11.66 21.23
N ASP A 214 19.04 11.16 20.40
CA ASP A 214 20.49 11.20 20.73
C ASP A 214 21.03 12.64 20.76
N ALA A 215 20.54 13.49 19.87
CA ALA A 215 20.94 14.89 19.80
C ALA A 215 20.31 15.77 20.90
N SER A 216 19.15 15.41 21.43
CA SER A 216 18.42 16.24 22.42
C SER A 216 19.12 16.29 23.77
N HIS A 217 19.14 17.49 24.38
CA HIS A 217 19.59 17.72 25.75
C HIS A 217 18.43 17.67 26.77
N ASP A 218 17.19 17.78 26.31
CA ASP A 218 16.00 17.70 27.16
C ASP A 218 15.61 16.22 27.40
N PRO A 219 15.61 15.75 28.66
CA PRO A 219 15.20 14.38 29.00
C PRO A 219 13.74 14.06 28.64
N ALA A 220 12.84 15.02 28.74
CA ALA A 220 11.41 14.82 28.43
C ALA A 220 11.21 14.68 26.93
N GLU A 221 11.83 15.54 26.14
CA GLU A 221 11.83 15.43 24.68
C GLU A 221 12.44 14.10 24.22
N ARG A 222 13.62 13.74 24.78
CA ARG A 222 14.26 12.46 24.48
C ARG A 222 13.32 11.28 24.76
N ALA A 223 12.68 11.29 25.92
CA ALA A 223 11.75 10.21 26.31
C ALA A 223 10.56 10.12 25.35
N SER A 224 9.97 11.25 24.95
CA SER A 224 8.83 11.28 24.01
C SER A 224 9.17 10.72 22.62
N ARG A 225 10.41 10.93 22.17
CA ARG A 225 10.90 10.41 20.88
C ARG A 225 11.18 8.92 20.88
N LEU A 226 11.41 8.33 22.04
CA LEU A 226 11.74 6.91 22.22
C LEU A 226 10.53 6.06 22.62
N GLN A 227 9.33 6.63 22.68
CA GLN A 227 8.08 5.92 22.85
C GLN A 227 7.33 5.81 21.52
N PHE A 228 6.92 4.60 21.20
CA PHE A 228 6.28 4.24 19.93
C PHE A 228 4.95 3.56 20.24
N VAL A 229 3.87 4.02 19.64
CA VAL A 229 2.53 3.48 19.85
C VAL A 229 2.02 2.87 18.55
N VAL A 230 1.59 1.61 18.60
CA VAL A 230 0.91 0.91 17.51
C VAL A 230 -0.50 0.55 17.96
N VAL A 231 -1.49 0.98 17.21
CA VAL A 231 -2.91 0.69 17.44
C VAL A 231 -3.40 -0.34 16.43
N GLY A 232 -3.92 -1.45 16.97
CA GLY A 232 -4.42 -2.58 16.19
C GLY A 232 -3.61 -3.86 16.45
N GLY A 233 -4.20 -4.79 17.21
CA GLY A 233 -3.61 -6.11 17.56
C GLY A 233 -3.92 -7.20 16.55
N GLY A 234 -4.33 -6.84 15.32
CA GLY A 234 -4.41 -7.76 14.19
C GLY A 234 -3.03 -8.09 13.60
N TYR A 235 -3.01 -8.79 12.45
CA TYR A 235 -1.75 -9.21 11.80
C TYR A 235 -0.82 -8.03 11.50
N ALA A 236 -1.33 -7.01 10.81
CA ALA A 236 -0.54 -5.87 10.38
C ALA A 236 0.12 -5.13 11.56
N GLY A 237 -0.63 -4.79 12.61
CA GLY A 237 -0.09 -4.05 13.75
C GLY A 237 0.87 -4.90 14.58
N THR A 238 0.53 -6.16 14.83
CA THR A 238 1.40 -7.08 15.59
C THR A 238 2.74 -7.28 14.89
N GLU A 239 2.75 -7.54 13.58
CA GLU A 239 3.98 -7.70 12.79
C GLU A 239 4.76 -6.39 12.68
N THR A 240 4.07 -5.24 12.53
CA THR A 240 4.70 -3.92 12.49
C THR A 240 5.40 -3.60 13.81
N ALA A 241 4.72 -3.76 14.94
CA ALA A 241 5.31 -3.55 16.26
C ALA A 241 6.52 -4.48 16.48
N ALA A 242 6.38 -5.76 16.12
CA ALA A 242 7.44 -6.75 16.25
C ALA A 242 8.68 -6.41 15.40
N CYS A 243 8.49 -6.02 14.15
CA CYS A 243 9.57 -5.70 13.22
C CYS A 243 10.28 -4.39 13.59
N LEU A 244 9.53 -3.34 13.91
CA LEU A 244 10.09 -2.03 14.26
C LEU A 244 10.76 -2.03 15.65
N GLN A 245 10.21 -2.79 16.61
CA GLN A 245 10.87 -2.99 17.90
C GLN A 245 12.26 -3.63 17.71
N ARG A 246 12.39 -4.61 16.83
CA ARG A 246 13.71 -5.18 16.50
C ARG A 246 14.64 -4.16 15.86
N LEU A 247 14.15 -3.35 14.92
CA LEU A 247 14.93 -2.28 14.29
C LEU A 247 15.50 -1.35 15.35
N THR A 248 14.65 -0.81 16.24
CA THR A 248 15.09 0.14 17.29
C THR A 248 16.06 -0.49 18.29
N HIS A 249 15.83 -1.77 18.68
CA HIS A 249 16.72 -2.50 19.58
C HIS A 249 18.11 -2.80 18.95
N ALA A 250 18.15 -3.04 17.65
CA ALA A 250 19.41 -3.24 16.96
C ALA A 250 20.13 -1.89 16.74
N ALA A 251 19.38 -0.84 16.36
CA ALA A 251 19.90 0.48 16.07
C ALA A 251 20.48 1.19 17.30
N VAL A 252 19.83 1.08 18.48
CA VAL A 252 20.21 1.83 19.69
C VAL A 252 21.65 1.58 20.13
N LYS A 253 22.24 0.45 19.79
CA LYS A 253 23.65 0.13 20.05
C LYS A 253 24.62 1.11 19.36
N ARG A 254 24.16 1.89 18.39
CA ARG A 254 24.91 2.91 17.66
C ARG A 254 24.69 4.32 18.19
N TYR A 255 23.79 4.49 19.19
CA TYR A 255 23.41 5.77 19.78
C TYR A 255 23.91 5.87 21.22
N PRO A 256 25.13 6.41 21.45
CA PRO A 256 25.79 6.34 22.76
C PRO A 256 25.13 7.14 23.88
N ARG A 257 24.26 8.10 23.53
CA ARG A 257 23.54 8.93 24.51
C ARG A 257 22.15 8.40 24.85
N ILE A 258 21.70 7.33 24.19
CA ILE A 258 20.39 6.73 24.45
C ILE A 258 20.57 5.54 25.38
N ASP A 259 19.95 5.61 26.57
CA ASP A 259 19.74 4.40 27.38
C ASP A 259 18.72 3.50 26.66
N PRO A 260 19.08 2.25 26.30
CA PRO A 260 18.15 1.32 25.66
C PRO A 260 16.85 1.08 26.42
N LYS A 261 16.84 1.27 27.73
CA LYS A 261 15.68 1.13 28.61
C LYS A 261 14.60 2.19 28.39
N LEU A 262 14.97 3.33 27.76
CA LEU A 262 14.03 4.40 27.41
C LEU A 262 13.19 4.07 26.18
N ILE A 263 13.63 3.11 25.35
CA ILE A 263 12.85 2.69 24.19
C ILE A 263 11.65 1.86 24.66
N LYS A 264 10.45 2.38 24.41
CA LYS A 264 9.19 1.74 24.76
C LYS A 264 8.33 1.53 23.53
N TRP A 265 7.79 0.35 23.40
CA TRP A 265 6.81 -0.01 22.38
C TRP A 265 5.49 -0.38 23.06
N HIS A 266 4.41 0.29 22.63
CA HIS A 266 3.05 0.03 23.08
C HIS A 266 2.26 -0.54 21.91
N LEU A 267 1.69 -1.72 22.08
CA LEU A 267 0.74 -2.33 21.15
C LEU A 267 -0.63 -2.38 21.84
N ILE A 268 -1.58 -1.62 21.35
CA ILE A 268 -2.91 -1.54 21.95
C ILE A 268 -4.00 -2.00 20.98
N ASP A 269 -5.04 -2.63 21.49
CA ASP A 269 -6.23 -3.01 20.73
C ASP A 269 -7.47 -2.98 21.61
N ILE A 270 -8.60 -2.58 21.03
CA ILE A 270 -9.91 -2.63 21.69
C ILE A 270 -10.40 -4.07 21.89
N ALA A 271 -9.92 -5.01 21.07
CA ALA A 271 -10.24 -6.43 21.24
C ALA A 271 -9.57 -7.02 22.49
N PRO A 272 -10.19 -8.01 23.13
CA PRO A 272 -9.64 -8.65 24.33
C PRO A 272 -8.50 -9.64 24.04
N LYS A 273 -8.16 -9.86 22.77
CA LYS A 273 -7.14 -10.84 22.34
C LYS A 273 -6.39 -10.33 21.12
N LEU A 274 -5.08 -10.65 21.04
CA LEU A 274 -4.31 -10.46 19.81
C LEU A 274 -4.72 -11.50 18.76
N MET A 275 -4.91 -11.04 17.51
CA MET A 275 -5.14 -11.91 16.33
C MET A 275 -6.14 -13.05 16.63
N PRO A 276 -7.39 -12.75 16.94
CA PRO A 276 -8.38 -13.74 17.39
C PRO A 276 -8.57 -14.91 16.40
N GLU A 277 -8.30 -14.70 15.13
CA GLU A 277 -8.40 -15.73 14.07
C GLU A 277 -7.35 -16.86 14.22
N LEU A 278 -6.23 -16.61 14.92
CA LEU A 278 -5.22 -17.64 15.20
C LEU A 278 -5.67 -18.63 16.28
N GLY A 279 -6.71 -18.27 17.05
CA GLY A 279 -7.14 -18.99 18.24
C GLY A 279 -6.31 -18.68 19.48
N ASP A 280 -6.84 -19.04 20.63
CA ASP A 280 -6.34 -18.60 21.96
C ASP A 280 -4.89 -19.00 22.25
N LYS A 281 -4.48 -20.18 21.81
CA LYS A 281 -3.15 -20.71 22.13
C LYS A 281 -2.03 -19.99 21.37
N LEU A 282 -2.20 -19.75 20.08
CA LEU A 282 -1.20 -19.06 19.26
C LEU A 282 -1.24 -17.55 19.53
N GLY A 283 -2.42 -16.95 19.76
CA GLY A 283 -2.54 -15.55 20.16
C GLY A 283 -1.81 -15.26 21.47
N ARG A 284 -2.01 -16.08 22.51
CA ARG A 284 -1.24 -15.99 23.77
C ARG A 284 0.25 -16.18 23.57
N SER A 285 0.66 -17.12 22.70
CA SER A 285 2.08 -17.32 22.41
C SER A 285 2.73 -16.10 21.74
N ALA A 286 2.03 -15.45 20.82
CA ALA A 286 2.50 -14.21 20.22
C ALA A 286 2.62 -13.10 21.28
N GLN A 287 1.62 -12.96 22.16
CA GLN A 287 1.64 -12.00 23.25
C GLN A 287 2.81 -12.23 24.21
N GLU A 288 3.07 -13.49 24.60
CA GLU A 288 4.20 -13.86 25.45
C GLU A 288 5.57 -13.55 24.79
N ILE A 289 5.70 -13.85 23.50
CA ILE A 289 6.92 -13.57 22.73
C ILE A 289 7.18 -12.05 22.71
N LEU A 290 6.18 -11.26 22.37
CA LEU A 290 6.31 -9.81 22.29
C LEU A 290 6.53 -9.16 23.64
N GLY A 291 5.82 -9.62 24.68
CA GLY A 291 6.00 -9.14 26.06
C GLY A 291 7.42 -9.40 26.59
N ARG A 292 7.99 -10.60 26.33
CA ARG A 292 9.40 -10.91 26.68
C ARG A 292 10.40 -10.01 25.96
N ARG A 293 10.03 -9.49 24.78
CA ARG A 293 10.86 -8.54 24.01
C ARG A 293 10.68 -7.09 24.46
N GLY A 294 9.84 -6.83 25.47
CA GLY A 294 9.62 -5.52 26.05
C GLY A 294 8.58 -4.68 25.32
N ILE A 295 7.68 -5.30 24.55
CA ILE A 295 6.50 -4.62 24.02
C ILE A 295 5.40 -4.66 25.09
N ASP A 296 4.94 -3.49 25.51
CA ASP A 296 3.78 -3.33 26.40
C ASP A 296 2.49 -3.54 25.58
N ILE A 297 1.72 -4.57 25.96
CA ILE A 297 0.51 -4.95 25.24
C ILE A 297 -0.71 -4.65 26.12
N SER A 298 -1.54 -3.71 25.67
CA SER A 298 -2.79 -3.33 26.35
C SER A 298 -3.99 -3.70 25.48
N LEU A 299 -4.76 -4.67 25.93
CA LEU A 299 -5.98 -5.15 25.28
C LEU A 299 -7.22 -4.56 25.96
N GLY A 300 -8.32 -4.37 25.23
CA GLY A 300 -9.49 -3.64 25.70
C GLY A 300 -9.28 -2.12 25.74
N VAL A 301 -8.23 -1.61 25.10
CA VAL A 301 -7.82 -0.19 25.12
C VAL A 301 -7.69 0.33 23.70
N SER A 302 -8.14 1.56 23.48
CA SER A 302 -7.94 2.32 22.23
C SER A 302 -7.34 3.68 22.57
N ILE A 303 -7.25 4.57 21.58
CA ILE A 303 -6.94 5.97 21.80
C ILE A 303 -8.21 6.81 21.88
N ASP A 304 -8.18 7.81 22.75
CA ASP A 304 -9.20 8.83 22.92
C ASP A 304 -8.86 10.09 22.13
N LYS A 305 -7.56 10.45 22.13
CA LYS A 305 -7.05 11.63 21.43
C LYS A 305 -5.62 11.40 20.96
N ALA A 306 -5.29 11.90 19.77
CA ALA A 306 -3.93 11.97 19.25
C ALA A 306 -3.45 13.41 19.14
N GLY A 307 -2.27 13.71 19.68
CA GLY A 307 -1.59 14.98 19.55
C GLY A 307 -0.25 14.86 18.83
N PRO A 308 0.44 15.97 18.56
CA PRO A 308 1.74 15.95 17.90
C PRO A 308 2.85 15.37 18.77
N GLU A 309 2.67 15.35 20.09
CA GLU A 309 3.69 15.00 21.08
C GLU A 309 3.26 13.94 22.09
N GLU A 310 1.97 13.63 22.12
CA GLU A 310 1.39 12.65 23.05
C GLU A 310 0.12 12.02 22.49
N VAL A 311 -0.23 10.88 23.04
CA VAL A 311 -1.49 10.17 22.77
C VAL A 311 -2.17 9.87 24.09
N THR A 312 -3.47 10.15 24.18
CA THR A 312 -4.32 9.77 25.32
C THR A 312 -5.03 8.46 25.00
N PHE A 313 -4.92 7.48 25.89
CA PHE A 313 -5.63 6.20 25.77
C PHE A 313 -7.01 6.28 26.45
N THR A 314 -7.92 5.40 26.03
CA THR A 314 -9.29 5.33 26.59
C THR A 314 -9.35 4.92 28.06
N ASP A 315 -8.26 4.39 28.63
CA ASP A 315 -8.11 4.10 30.06
C ASP A 315 -7.54 5.28 30.86
N GLY A 316 -7.37 6.45 30.25
CA GLY A 316 -6.90 7.68 30.86
C GLY A 316 -5.37 7.85 30.88
N ARG A 317 -4.60 6.85 30.46
CA ARG A 317 -3.13 7.00 30.35
C ARG A 317 -2.78 7.98 29.23
N VAL A 318 -1.83 8.88 29.53
CA VAL A 318 -1.23 9.78 28.55
C VAL A 318 0.19 9.29 28.27
N VAL A 319 0.48 8.97 27.01
CA VAL A 319 1.79 8.50 26.56
C VAL A 319 2.45 9.58 25.73
N PRO A 320 3.56 10.19 26.20
CA PRO A 320 4.34 11.13 25.39
C PRO A 320 5.00 10.35 24.25
N THR A 321 4.62 10.67 23.02
CA THR A 321 5.14 10.01 21.82
C THR A 321 5.11 10.93 20.61
N ARG A 322 6.07 10.76 19.71
CA ARG A 322 6.09 11.38 18.37
C ARG A 322 5.70 10.39 17.27
N THR A 323 5.38 9.14 17.65
CA THR A 323 5.12 8.05 16.70
C THR A 323 3.87 7.29 17.10
N LEU A 324 2.78 7.56 16.37
CA LEU A 324 1.54 6.81 16.44
C LEU A 324 1.32 6.10 15.12
N ILE A 325 1.31 4.77 15.11
CA ILE A 325 1.04 3.93 13.93
C ILE A 325 -0.35 3.34 14.07
N TRP A 326 -1.21 3.61 13.08
CA TRP A 326 -2.61 3.21 13.09
C TRP A 326 -2.86 2.05 12.12
N THR A 327 -3.25 0.90 12.65
CA THR A 327 -3.54 -0.32 11.89
C THR A 327 -4.88 -0.96 12.30
N ALA A 328 -5.77 -0.18 12.94
CA ALA A 328 -7.02 -0.67 13.55
C ALA A 328 -8.14 -0.89 12.52
N GLY A 329 -7.87 -1.71 11.52
CA GLY A 329 -8.84 -2.18 10.56
C GLY A 329 -8.83 -1.45 9.21
N VAL A 330 -9.69 -1.94 8.32
CA VAL A 330 -9.84 -1.44 6.96
C VAL A 330 -11.31 -1.21 6.63
N VAL A 331 -11.58 -0.30 5.71
CA VAL A 331 -12.90 -0.14 5.09
C VAL A 331 -12.76 -0.32 3.58
N ALA A 332 -13.83 -0.73 2.90
CA ALA A 332 -13.83 -0.81 1.44
C ALA A 332 -13.49 0.55 0.83
N SER A 333 -12.84 0.52 -0.35
CA SER A 333 -12.56 1.75 -1.10
C SER A 333 -13.80 2.63 -1.25
N PRO A 334 -13.70 3.95 -1.06
CA PRO A 334 -14.81 4.90 -1.22
C PRO A 334 -15.47 4.85 -2.62
N LEU A 335 -14.76 4.33 -3.62
CA LEU A 335 -15.34 4.05 -4.94
C LEU A 335 -16.66 3.27 -4.85
N ILE A 336 -16.79 2.38 -3.86
CA ILE A 336 -18.00 1.57 -3.70
C ILE A 336 -19.25 2.44 -3.43
N ALA A 337 -19.11 3.53 -2.70
CA ALA A 337 -20.20 4.46 -2.43
C ALA A 337 -20.68 5.18 -3.71
N THR A 338 -19.83 5.36 -4.72
CA THR A 338 -20.18 6.03 -5.97
C THR A 338 -21.17 5.22 -6.83
N LEU A 339 -21.29 3.92 -6.57
CA LEU A 339 -22.16 3.03 -7.33
C LEU A 339 -23.66 3.21 -6.99
N GLY A 340 -23.98 3.75 -5.81
CA GLY A 340 -25.37 3.83 -5.33
C GLY A 340 -26.05 2.47 -5.15
N ALA A 341 -25.26 1.38 -5.03
CA ALA A 341 -25.74 0.01 -4.90
C ALA A 341 -25.74 -0.45 -3.43
N GLU A 342 -26.44 -1.54 -3.15
CA GLU A 342 -26.54 -2.11 -1.80
C GLU A 342 -25.18 -2.53 -1.24
N THR A 343 -24.98 -2.26 0.06
CA THR A 343 -23.76 -2.62 0.77
C THR A 343 -24.03 -3.36 2.07
N VAL A 344 -23.14 -4.29 2.41
CA VAL A 344 -23.12 -4.99 3.69
C VAL A 344 -21.84 -4.58 4.43
N ARG A 345 -22.00 -3.86 5.55
CA ARG A 345 -20.87 -3.30 6.33
C ARG A 345 -19.92 -2.45 5.48
N GLY A 346 -20.47 -1.64 4.57
CA GLY A 346 -19.72 -0.77 3.66
C GLY A 346 -19.05 -1.47 2.48
N ARG A 347 -19.22 -2.77 2.31
CA ARG A 347 -18.76 -3.55 1.15
C ARG A 347 -19.91 -3.85 0.21
N LEU A 348 -19.67 -3.85 -1.08
CA LEU A 348 -20.70 -4.09 -2.09
C LEU A 348 -21.36 -5.46 -1.90
N ALA A 349 -22.68 -5.51 -1.80
CA ALA A 349 -23.42 -6.77 -1.72
C ALA A 349 -23.34 -7.49 -3.07
N VAL A 350 -22.88 -8.75 -3.07
CA VAL A 350 -22.74 -9.55 -4.29
C VAL A 350 -23.27 -10.96 -4.08
N THR A 351 -23.56 -11.65 -5.20
CA THR A 351 -23.94 -13.08 -5.19
C THR A 351 -22.73 -13.97 -4.83
N ALA A 352 -22.97 -15.27 -4.67
CA ALA A 352 -21.89 -16.24 -4.46
C ALA A 352 -20.94 -16.34 -5.68
N GLU A 353 -21.42 -16.01 -6.87
CA GLU A 353 -20.66 -15.91 -8.13
C GLU A 353 -19.92 -14.57 -8.25
N MET A 354 -20.09 -13.69 -7.24
CA MET A 354 -19.52 -12.35 -7.15
C MET A 354 -20.04 -11.36 -8.19
N CYS A 355 -21.28 -11.55 -8.64
CA CYS A 355 -22.01 -10.61 -9.50
C CYS A 355 -22.74 -9.57 -8.65
N LEU A 356 -22.89 -8.36 -9.18
CA LEU A 356 -23.75 -7.33 -8.61
C LEU A 356 -25.20 -7.61 -9.01
N PRO A 357 -26.13 -7.85 -8.06
CA PRO A 357 -27.52 -8.11 -8.37
C PRO A 357 -28.15 -6.98 -9.22
N GLY A 358 -28.91 -7.34 -10.25
CA GLY A 358 -29.60 -6.37 -11.13
C GLY A 358 -28.70 -5.66 -12.15
N HIS A 359 -27.39 -6.03 -12.25
CA HIS A 359 -26.45 -5.40 -13.17
C HIS A 359 -25.61 -6.45 -13.93
N ASP A 360 -26.01 -6.75 -15.15
CA ASP A 360 -25.31 -7.72 -15.99
C ASP A 360 -23.90 -7.25 -16.36
N GLY A 361 -22.94 -8.15 -16.24
CA GLY A 361 -21.55 -7.89 -16.55
C GLY A 361 -20.77 -7.12 -15.48
N VAL A 362 -21.37 -6.90 -14.30
CA VAL A 362 -20.72 -6.23 -13.16
C VAL A 362 -20.33 -7.23 -12.08
N PHE A 363 -19.05 -7.30 -11.78
CA PHE A 363 -18.47 -8.18 -10.76
C PHE A 363 -17.73 -7.36 -9.69
N ALA A 364 -17.79 -7.82 -8.44
CA ALA A 364 -16.96 -7.21 -7.37
C ALA A 364 -16.40 -8.28 -6.43
N LEU A 365 -15.17 -8.03 -5.93
CA LEU A 365 -14.43 -9.02 -5.14
C LEU A 365 -13.36 -8.40 -4.25
N GLY A 366 -12.77 -9.24 -3.40
CA GLY A 366 -11.75 -8.82 -2.44
C GLY A 366 -12.34 -7.98 -1.31
N ASP A 367 -11.54 -7.04 -0.81
CA ASP A 367 -11.93 -6.22 0.35
C ASP A 367 -13.14 -5.30 0.05
N ALA A 368 -13.38 -5.00 -1.22
CA ALA A 368 -14.46 -4.12 -1.67
C ALA A 368 -15.84 -4.81 -1.68
N ALA A 369 -15.90 -6.14 -1.66
CA ALA A 369 -17.15 -6.89 -1.80
C ALA A 369 -17.47 -7.76 -0.57
N ALA A 370 -18.76 -7.84 -0.23
CA ALA A 370 -19.29 -8.74 0.80
C ALA A 370 -19.66 -10.09 0.16
N VAL A 371 -18.65 -10.88 -0.22
CA VAL A 371 -18.83 -12.18 -0.86
C VAL A 371 -19.35 -13.19 0.16
N PRO A 372 -20.47 -13.90 -0.10
CA PRO A 372 -20.99 -14.93 0.79
C PRO A 372 -19.96 -16.03 1.08
N ASP A 373 -19.80 -16.40 2.35
CA ASP A 373 -18.85 -17.45 2.76
C ASP A 373 -19.54 -18.82 2.78
N LYS A 374 -19.54 -19.49 1.64
CA LYS A 374 -20.13 -20.83 1.47
C LYS A 374 -19.39 -21.95 2.21
N ALA A 375 -18.21 -21.66 2.78
CA ALA A 375 -17.48 -22.63 3.61
C ALA A 375 -17.92 -22.59 5.08
N LYS A 376 -18.71 -21.59 5.48
CA LYS A 376 -19.29 -21.49 6.83
C LYS A 376 -20.76 -21.89 6.80
N ASP A 377 -21.12 -22.72 7.76
CA ASP A 377 -22.51 -23.13 8.00
C ASP A 377 -23.23 -22.05 8.88
N GLN A 378 -23.22 -20.81 8.40
CA GLN A 378 -23.86 -19.68 9.07
C GLN A 378 -24.51 -18.78 8.03
N GLU A 379 -25.81 -18.58 8.15
CA GLU A 379 -26.59 -17.67 7.30
C GLU A 379 -26.05 -16.24 7.39
N GLY A 380 -25.92 -15.56 6.25
CA GLY A 380 -25.37 -14.20 6.18
C GLY A 380 -23.87 -14.08 6.42
N ALA A 381 -23.14 -15.21 6.58
CA ALA A 381 -21.69 -15.16 6.69
C ALA A 381 -21.05 -14.63 5.41
N VAL A 382 -20.09 -13.71 5.57
CA VAL A 382 -19.32 -13.14 4.45
C VAL A 382 -17.83 -13.35 4.66
N CYS A 383 -17.11 -13.51 3.56
CA CYS A 383 -15.66 -13.70 3.56
C CYS A 383 -14.94 -12.50 4.18
N PRO A 384 -13.95 -12.71 5.06
CA PRO A 384 -13.16 -11.62 5.61
C PRO A 384 -12.27 -10.97 4.54
N PRO A 385 -11.90 -9.68 4.70
CA PRO A 385 -11.02 -8.96 3.76
C PRO A 385 -9.56 -9.40 3.96
N THR A 386 -9.17 -10.50 3.32
CA THR A 386 -7.82 -11.05 3.39
C THR A 386 -7.22 -11.30 2.00
N ALA A 387 -5.89 -11.24 1.91
CA ALA A 387 -5.16 -11.53 0.68
C ALA A 387 -5.46 -12.95 0.14
N GLN A 388 -5.70 -13.92 1.02
CA GLN A 388 -6.02 -15.30 0.62
C GLN A 388 -7.37 -15.37 -0.10
N HIS A 389 -8.41 -14.74 0.46
CA HIS A 389 -9.72 -14.64 -0.21
C HIS A 389 -9.59 -13.89 -1.53
N ALA A 390 -8.99 -12.70 -1.51
CA ALA A 390 -8.83 -11.86 -2.69
C ALA A 390 -8.17 -12.58 -3.87
N MET A 391 -7.06 -13.30 -3.65
CA MET A 391 -6.36 -14.05 -4.70
C MET A 391 -7.21 -15.19 -5.30
N ARG A 392 -8.00 -15.87 -4.48
CA ARG A 392 -8.83 -16.98 -4.95
C ARG A 392 -10.09 -16.50 -5.66
N GLN A 393 -10.72 -15.48 -5.10
CA GLN A 393 -11.86 -14.79 -5.71
C GLN A 393 -11.50 -14.24 -7.09
N GLY A 394 -10.29 -13.65 -7.27
CA GLY A 394 -9.83 -13.17 -8.57
C GLY A 394 -9.80 -14.25 -9.66
N LYS A 395 -9.48 -15.50 -9.30
CA LYS A 395 -9.50 -16.61 -10.25
C LYS A 395 -10.92 -17.02 -10.62
N VAL A 396 -11.81 -17.08 -9.64
CA VAL A 396 -13.21 -17.47 -9.87
C VAL A 396 -13.95 -16.40 -10.67
N VAL A 397 -13.76 -15.11 -10.34
CA VAL A 397 -14.36 -14.01 -11.11
C VAL A 397 -13.89 -14.02 -12.56
N ALA A 398 -12.61 -14.24 -12.82
CA ALA A 398 -12.12 -14.33 -14.19
C ALA A 398 -12.80 -15.49 -14.96
N ASP A 399 -12.97 -16.65 -14.31
CA ASP A 399 -13.68 -17.76 -14.91
C ASP A 399 -15.16 -17.44 -15.14
N ASN A 400 -15.80 -16.71 -14.22
CA ASN A 400 -17.19 -16.29 -14.35
C ASN A 400 -17.39 -15.21 -15.44
N VAL A 401 -16.47 -14.25 -15.58
CA VAL A 401 -16.48 -13.31 -16.71
C VAL A 401 -16.40 -14.05 -18.05
N ILE A 402 -15.50 -15.05 -18.16
CA ILE A 402 -15.37 -15.86 -19.38
C ILE A 402 -16.62 -16.70 -19.60
N ALA A 403 -17.19 -17.28 -18.54
CA ALA A 403 -18.43 -18.05 -18.62
C ALA A 403 -19.59 -17.19 -19.14
N THR A 404 -19.72 -15.97 -18.60
CA THR A 404 -20.75 -15.01 -19.08
C THR A 404 -20.53 -14.64 -20.54
N LEU A 405 -19.27 -14.34 -20.93
CA LEU A 405 -18.90 -14.04 -22.32
C LEU A 405 -19.27 -15.18 -23.30
N ARG A 406 -19.15 -16.42 -22.84
CA ARG A 406 -19.42 -17.63 -23.63
C ARG A 406 -20.83 -18.23 -23.40
N ASN A 407 -21.71 -17.50 -22.72
CA ASN A 407 -23.04 -17.99 -22.31
C ASN A 407 -23.00 -19.34 -21.57
N GLN A 408 -22.03 -19.51 -20.68
CA GLN A 408 -21.86 -20.71 -19.85
C GLN A 408 -22.27 -20.40 -18.38
N PRO A 409 -22.62 -21.42 -17.59
CA PRO A 409 -22.98 -21.23 -16.19
C PRO A 409 -21.78 -20.76 -15.35
N MET A 410 -22.00 -19.78 -14.50
CA MET A 410 -21.04 -19.28 -13.52
C MET A 410 -20.90 -20.23 -12.33
N GLN A 411 -19.77 -20.15 -11.62
CA GLN A 411 -19.47 -20.97 -10.45
C GLN A 411 -19.41 -20.10 -9.19
N PRO A 412 -19.98 -20.56 -8.06
CA PRO A 412 -19.87 -19.87 -6.80
C PRO A 412 -18.45 -19.95 -6.24
N TYR A 413 -18.07 -18.94 -5.46
CA TYR A 413 -16.82 -18.97 -4.70
C TYR A 413 -16.97 -19.82 -3.43
N VAL A 414 -16.07 -20.79 -3.26
CA VAL A 414 -15.95 -21.59 -2.05
C VAL A 414 -14.51 -21.48 -1.52
N HIS A 415 -14.38 -21.07 -0.27
CA HIS A 415 -13.07 -20.90 0.36
C HIS A 415 -12.46 -22.24 0.75
N LYS A 416 -11.15 -22.38 0.49
CA LYS A 416 -10.33 -23.47 1.03
C LYS A 416 -9.27 -22.85 1.95
N ASP A 417 -9.41 -23.05 3.24
CA ASP A 417 -8.44 -22.56 4.22
C ASP A 417 -7.11 -23.32 4.11
N LEU A 418 -6.00 -22.59 4.04
CA LEU A 418 -4.63 -23.14 4.07
C LEU A 418 -3.92 -22.83 5.39
N GLY A 419 -4.63 -22.22 6.33
CA GLY A 419 -4.08 -21.76 7.59
C GLY A 419 -3.48 -20.37 7.52
N LEU A 420 -2.87 -19.97 8.64
CA LEU A 420 -2.38 -18.61 8.90
C LEU A 420 -0.91 -18.64 9.30
N VAL A 421 -0.19 -17.57 8.96
CA VAL A 421 1.22 -17.38 9.33
C VAL A 421 1.41 -15.96 9.82
N VAL A 422 2.22 -15.77 10.88
CA VAL A 422 2.58 -14.46 11.45
C VAL A 422 4.07 -14.42 11.71
N ASP A 423 4.75 -13.48 11.08
CA ASP A 423 6.18 -13.24 11.27
C ASP A 423 6.37 -12.19 12.38
N LEU A 424 6.88 -12.62 13.52
CA LEU A 424 7.22 -11.72 14.64
C LEU A 424 8.65 -11.20 14.56
N GLY A 425 9.33 -11.46 13.46
CA GLY A 425 10.70 -11.02 13.19
C GLY A 425 11.78 -11.92 13.80
N GLY A 426 12.92 -12.01 13.11
CA GLY A 426 14.05 -12.83 13.54
C GLY A 426 13.79 -14.32 13.46
N LYS A 427 13.80 -14.99 14.62
CA LYS A 427 13.51 -16.43 14.77
C LYS A 427 12.09 -16.67 15.31
N ASP A 428 11.35 -15.61 15.60
CA ASP A 428 10.06 -15.68 16.23
C ASP A 428 8.94 -15.62 15.19
N ALA A 429 8.05 -16.59 15.25
CA ALA A 429 6.83 -16.64 14.45
C ALA A 429 5.79 -17.54 15.13
N VAL A 430 4.55 -17.38 14.75
CA VAL A 430 3.47 -18.32 15.05
C VAL A 430 2.74 -18.64 13.76
N SER A 431 2.39 -19.89 13.54
CA SER A 431 1.69 -20.32 12.33
C SER A 431 0.80 -21.53 12.56
N LYS A 432 -0.23 -21.65 11.71
CA LYS A 432 -1.17 -22.78 11.76
C LYS A 432 -1.44 -23.30 10.35
N PRO A 433 -0.39 -23.79 9.64
CA PRO A 433 -0.58 -24.36 8.32
C PRO A 433 -1.43 -25.63 8.41
N LEU A 434 -2.49 -25.70 7.59
CA LEU A 434 -3.40 -26.87 7.54
C LEU A 434 -3.86 -27.37 8.93
N GLY A 435 -4.02 -26.48 9.89
CA GLY A 435 -4.45 -26.80 11.25
C GLY A 435 -3.33 -27.14 12.25
N ILE A 436 -2.08 -27.31 11.81
CA ILE A 436 -0.94 -27.65 12.66
C ILE A 436 -0.35 -26.40 13.30
N GLU A 437 -0.35 -26.33 14.65
CA GLU A 437 0.21 -25.19 15.40
C GLU A 437 1.72 -25.28 15.52
N LEU A 438 2.41 -24.27 14.99
CA LEU A 438 3.86 -24.14 15.05
C LEU A 438 4.27 -22.82 15.72
N ARG A 439 5.46 -22.80 16.34
CA ARG A 439 6.04 -21.62 17.02
C ARG A 439 7.55 -21.55 16.77
N GLY A 440 8.12 -20.34 16.91
CA GLY A 440 9.56 -20.11 16.78
C GLY A 440 10.12 -20.45 15.40
N VAL A 441 11.30 -21.07 15.36
CA VAL A 441 12.02 -21.34 14.10
C VAL A 441 11.23 -22.18 13.08
N PRO A 442 10.52 -23.27 13.45
CA PRO A 442 9.67 -24.00 12.49
C PRO A 442 8.56 -23.14 11.91
N ALA A 443 7.88 -22.34 12.74
CA ALA A 443 6.86 -21.41 12.27
C ALA A 443 7.44 -20.35 11.32
N GLN A 444 8.63 -19.84 11.65
CA GLN A 444 9.34 -18.87 10.81
C GLN A 444 9.73 -19.44 9.45
N ALA A 445 10.21 -20.66 9.40
CA ALA A 445 10.52 -21.34 8.14
C ALA A 445 9.28 -21.51 7.27
N VAL A 446 8.15 -21.89 7.86
CA VAL A 446 6.87 -21.99 7.17
C VAL A 446 6.38 -20.63 6.69
N ALA A 447 6.43 -19.59 7.52
CA ALA A 447 6.01 -18.24 7.16
C ALA A 447 6.84 -17.69 5.99
N ARG A 448 8.17 -17.77 6.06
CA ARG A 448 9.06 -17.33 4.99
C ARG A 448 8.88 -18.15 3.71
N GLY A 449 8.78 -19.47 3.83
CA GLY A 449 8.52 -20.35 2.68
C GLY A 449 7.20 -20.04 2.00
N TYR A 450 6.14 -19.83 2.77
CA TYR A 450 4.83 -19.41 2.25
C TYR A 450 4.91 -18.08 1.50
N HIS A 451 5.45 -17.03 2.14
CA HIS A 451 5.56 -15.71 1.51
C HIS A 451 6.44 -15.74 0.26
N TRP A 452 7.57 -16.43 0.32
CA TRP A 452 8.45 -16.60 -0.85
C TRP A 452 7.76 -17.32 -2.01
N SER A 453 7.02 -18.39 -1.72
CA SER A 453 6.26 -19.14 -2.75
C SER A 453 5.14 -18.30 -3.37
N ALA A 454 4.49 -17.45 -2.57
CA ALA A 454 3.38 -16.61 -2.99
C ALA A 454 3.81 -15.41 -3.85
N LEU A 455 5.09 -15.00 -3.81
CA LEU A 455 5.63 -13.99 -4.72
C LEU A 455 5.55 -14.48 -6.17
N ARG A 456 5.08 -13.60 -7.06
CA ARG A 456 4.69 -13.99 -8.44
C ARG A 456 5.82 -13.99 -9.46
N THR A 457 6.96 -13.37 -9.18
CA THR A 457 8.08 -13.29 -10.13
C THR A 457 9.37 -13.81 -9.52
N ASN A 458 10.19 -14.47 -10.34
CA ASN A 458 11.51 -14.95 -9.89
C ASN A 458 12.38 -13.80 -9.39
N VAL A 459 12.24 -12.59 -9.96
CA VAL A 459 13.00 -11.41 -9.50
C VAL A 459 12.60 -10.99 -8.10
N ALA A 460 11.29 -10.92 -7.77
CA ALA A 460 10.85 -10.64 -6.41
C ALA A 460 11.32 -11.73 -5.44
N LYS A 461 11.19 -13.02 -5.83
CA LYS A 461 11.69 -14.16 -5.05
C LYS A 461 13.18 -14.07 -4.76
N THR A 462 13.99 -13.78 -5.78
CA THR A 462 15.43 -13.64 -5.62
C THR A 462 15.76 -12.45 -4.73
N ARG A 463 15.16 -11.28 -4.96
CA ARG A 463 15.38 -10.09 -4.13
C ARG A 463 15.04 -10.32 -2.66
N VAL A 464 13.89 -10.91 -2.38
CA VAL A 464 13.49 -11.22 -1.00
C VAL A 464 14.45 -12.21 -0.34
N MET A 465 14.85 -13.27 -1.05
CA MET A 465 15.81 -14.25 -0.53
C MET A 465 17.18 -13.60 -0.27
N THR A 466 17.67 -12.80 -1.21
CA THR A 466 18.96 -12.09 -1.06
C THR A 466 18.91 -11.10 0.11
N ASN A 467 17.82 -10.35 0.28
CA ASN A 467 17.67 -9.42 1.40
C ASN A 467 17.64 -10.17 2.75
N TRP A 468 16.91 -11.29 2.85
CA TRP A 468 16.91 -12.10 4.06
C TRP A 468 18.28 -12.66 4.38
N LEU A 469 19.02 -13.12 3.37
CA LEU A 469 20.40 -13.62 3.55
C LEU A 469 21.35 -12.48 3.95
N LEU A 470 21.29 -11.35 3.26
CA LEU A 470 22.11 -10.18 3.56
C LEU A 470 21.87 -9.68 4.98
N ASN A 471 20.60 -9.55 5.39
CA ASN A 471 20.24 -9.14 6.73
C ASN A 471 20.72 -10.14 7.80
N ALA A 472 20.70 -11.45 7.49
CA ALA A 472 21.17 -12.48 8.41
C ALA A 472 22.71 -12.46 8.60
N VAL A 473 23.48 -12.07 7.57
CA VAL A 473 24.96 -12.09 7.57
C VAL A 473 25.54 -10.73 7.93
N ALA A 474 25.04 -9.64 7.33
CA ALA A 474 25.57 -8.28 7.52
C ALA A 474 24.87 -7.50 8.63
N GLY A 475 23.71 -7.98 9.11
CA GLY A 475 22.89 -7.29 10.08
C GLY A 475 21.97 -6.24 9.49
N ASP A 476 21.37 -5.43 10.37
CA ASP A 476 20.41 -4.40 10.00
C ASP A 476 21.12 -3.12 9.51
N ASP A 477 20.54 -2.46 8.51
CA ASP A 477 20.97 -1.15 8.01
C ASP A 477 20.10 -0.04 8.61
N PHE A 478 20.74 0.97 9.20
CA PHE A 478 20.09 2.08 9.92
C PHE A 478 20.19 3.41 9.15
N VAL A 479 20.49 3.36 7.87
CA VAL A 479 20.58 4.58 7.05
C VAL A 479 19.18 5.17 6.83
N ARG A 480 19.04 6.45 7.18
CA ARG A 480 17.87 7.25 6.81
C ARG A 480 18.00 7.65 5.35
N THR A 481 17.01 7.29 4.53
CA THR A 481 17.05 7.51 3.08
C THR A 481 16.56 8.88 2.65
N GLY A 482 16.03 9.69 3.57
CA GLY A 482 15.65 11.07 3.32
C GLY A 482 14.29 11.26 2.63
N PHE A 483 13.43 10.25 2.64
CA PHE A 483 12.05 10.37 2.13
C PHE A 483 11.17 11.34 2.94
N GLN A 484 11.68 11.86 4.06
CA GLN A 484 10.98 12.87 4.83
C GLN A 484 11.14 14.24 4.19
N ALA A 485 10.03 14.78 3.69
CA ALA A 485 9.93 16.20 3.38
C ALA A 485 10.00 17.04 4.67
N ARG A 486 10.21 18.36 4.55
CA ARG A 486 10.16 19.29 5.69
C ARG A 486 8.81 19.24 6.43
N LYS A 487 7.71 18.96 5.71
CA LYS A 487 6.38 18.71 6.26
C LYS A 487 6.22 17.19 6.42
N ALA A 488 5.92 16.75 7.64
CA ALA A 488 5.65 15.34 7.91
C ALA A 488 4.39 14.91 7.18
N ALA A 489 4.50 13.83 6.39
CA ALA A 489 3.34 13.18 5.77
C ALA A 489 2.68 12.25 6.77
N ARG A 490 1.37 12.30 6.83
CA ARG A 490 0.53 11.53 7.74
C ARG A 490 -0.46 10.67 6.96
N LEU A 491 -1.26 9.90 7.65
CA LEU A 491 -2.23 8.98 7.06
C LEU A 491 -3.10 9.65 6.00
N LYS A 492 -3.60 10.85 6.28
CA LYS A 492 -4.40 11.63 5.32
C LYS A 492 -3.66 12.01 4.04
N ASP A 493 -2.33 12.13 4.10
CA ASP A 493 -1.51 12.54 2.95
C ASP A 493 -1.20 11.35 2.01
N PHE A 494 -1.44 10.10 2.45
CA PHE A 494 -1.18 8.90 1.67
C PHE A 494 -2.45 8.19 1.19
N GLU A 495 -3.49 8.10 2.02
CA GLU A 495 -4.65 7.27 1.74
C GLU A 495 -5.94 8.05 1.45
N TYR A 496 -6.03 9.32 1.86
CA TYR A 496 -7.23 10.16 1.73
C TYR A 496 -7.01 11.31 0.75
N THR A 497 -6.26 11.06 -0.32
CA THR A 497 -5.92 12.07 -1.33
C THR A 497 -6.91 12.12 -2.48
N ASP A 498 -7.68 11.05 -2.72
CA ASP A 498 -8.60 10.97 -3.83
C ASP A 498 -9.96 11.58 -3.47
N SER A 499 -10.49 12.41 -4.37
CA SER A 499 -11.87 12.88 -4.35
C SER A 499 -12.71 11.98 -5.24
N TYR A 500 -13.71 11.32 -4.64
CA TYR A 500 -14.65 10.45 -5.35
C TYR A 500 -15.90 11.21 -5.73
N LEU A 501 -16.47 10.89 -6.87
CA LEU A 501 -17.71 11.49 -7.35
C LEU A 501 -18.91 10.85 -6.65
N THR A 502 -19.95 11.62 -6.36
CA THR A 502 -21.26 11.05 -5.95
C THR A 502 -21.92 10.35 -7.16
N PRO A 503 -22.92 9.46 -6.95
CA PRO A 503 -23.63 8.85 -8.07
C PRO A 503 -24.26 9.87 -9.02
N GLU A 504 -24.73 11.01 -8.49
CA GLU A 504 -25.29 12.13 -9.27
C GLU A 504 -24.21 12.82 -10.08
N GLN A 505 -23.05 13.10 -9.48
CA GLN A 505 -21.91 13.70 -10.17
C GLN A 505 -21.36 12.80 -11.28
N VAL A 506 -21.33 11.49 -11.06
CA VAL A 506 -20.91 10.51 -12.10
C VAL A 506 -21.87 10.60 -13.29
N ARG A 507 -23.21 10.54 -13.05
CA ARG A 507 -24.20 10.65 -14.12
C ARG A 507 -24.07 11.96 -14.88
N ALA A 508 -24.04 13.09 -14.16
CA ALA A 508 -23.90 14.41 -14.78
C ALA A 508 -22.61 14.53 -15.62
N HIS A 509 -21.50 13.96 -15.16
CA HIS A 509 -20.23 13.96 -15.89
C HIS A 509 -20.31 13.11 -17.17
N VAL A 510 -20.90 11.93 -17.10
CA VAL A 510 -21.06 11.02 -18.25
C VAL A 510 -22.02 11.61 -19.28
N GLU A 511 -23.17 12.17 -18.86
CA GLU A 511 -24.16 12.80 -19.72
C GLU A 511 -23.64 14.11 -20.35
N GLY A 512 -22.94 14.96 -19.56
CA GLY A 512 -22.37 16.22 -20.02
C GLY A 512 -21.16 16.06 -20.94
N GLY A 513 -20.40 14.99 -20.81
CA GLY A 513 -19.25 14.67 -21.66
C GLY A 513 -19.61 14.22 -23.07
N ALA A 514 -20.90 13.89 -23.31
CA ALA A 514 -21.40 13.61 -24.67
C ALA A 514 -21.62 14.88 -25.51
N GLY A 515 -21.55 16.08 -24.94
CA GLY A 515 -21.94 17.35 -25.56
C GLY A 515 -20.92 18.49 -25.59
N GLY A 516 -19.67 18.33 -25.17
CA GLY A 516 -18.68 19.44 -25.31
C GLY A 516 -17.58 19.45 -24.26
N GLY A 517 -16.35 19.62 -24.71
CA GLY A 517 -15.14 19.62 -23.90
C GLY A 517 -15.00 20.79 -22.92
N GLY A 518 -15.68 20.72 -21.81
CA GLY A 518 -15.48 21.63 -20.68
C GLY A 518 -15.15 20.80 -19.45
N THR A 519 -13.96 20.97 -18.91
CA THR A 519 -13.51 20.39 -17.64
C THR A 519 -14.29 21.05 -16.50
N PRO A 520 -15.12 20.36 -15.70
CA PRO A 520 -15.67 20.95 -14.48
C PRO A 520 -14.50 21.16 -13.51
N SER A 521 -14.34 22.37 -12.97
CA SER A 521 -13.44 22.64 -11.86
C SER A 521 -13.95 21.89 -10.62
N LEU A 522 -13.26 20.87 -10.20
CA LEU A 522 -13.45 20.23 -8.91
C LEU A 522 -12.76 21.11 -7.86
N THR A 523 -13.52 22.04 -7.22
CA THR A 523 -13.09 22.75 -6.00
C THR A 523 -13.26 21.86 -4.79
#